data_530b34bd9c5a0da7286fd7cd5bd298f6
#
_entry.id   530b34bd9c5a0da7286fd7cd5bd298f6
#
_cell.length_a   1.000
_cell.length_b   1.000
_cell.length_c   1.000
_cell.angle_alpha   90.00
_cell.angle_beta   90.00
_cell.angle_gamma   90.00
#
_symmetry.space_group_name_H-M   'P 1'
#
loop_
_entity.id
_entity.type
_entity.pdbx_description
1 polymer ?
#
loop_
_entity_poly.entity_id
_entity_poly.type
_entity_poly.pdbx_seq_one_letter_code
_entity_poly.pdbx_strand_id
1 'polypeptide(L)'
;ALLSNPPPNRIAAFILRLVLVLGVVLAGARGTAAYSMLTHEEIVDLAWADRIEPLLKHRFPHATEQDINEAHAYAYGGCVIQDLGYYPFGSKDFSNLLHYVRSGDFVEALLRDADDLDSYAFALGALAHYISDVEGHPSVNRAVALSYPKLQRKYGKEVTYDEDHRAHIRTEFGFDVVQVAKGRFTSDDYHNFIGFQVSKPVLERAFRETYGLQLDDVLKNPDLAIGTYRRSVSKIIPEMTRVALVTKHAELVQENPDFDQRKFLYRLSRTEYERQWGTQYQKPGWRTRFLAFVVQTLPKVGPLKSADITLPTPETEELYIHSVNKTVDVFREKLAQLRGKSGRIDLANRDCDTGHPTKPSEYKLADATYAKLVEQLAGNKFQLVTPELQANIMAFYGSDRHSPPADMSAEEWRKVQTAVGGLRGLHPGE
;
A
#
# COMPACT_ATOMS: atom_id res chain seq x y z
N ALA A 1 32.04 -19.11 -37.02
CA ALA A 1 30.70 -19.43 -36.52
C ALA A 1 29.84 -18.16 -36.65
N LEU A 2 28.94 -18.14 -37.63
CA LEU A 2 28.00 -17.05 -37.85
C LEU A 2 26.93 -17.02 -36.76
N LEU A 3 26.90 -15.95 -35.99
CA LEU A 3 25.81 -15.66 -35.07
C LEU A 3 24.60 -15.24 -35.92
N SER A 4 23.65 -16.14 -36.10
CA SER A 4 22.38 -15.87 -36.78
C SER A 4 21.56 -14.89 -35.96
N ASN A 5 21.23 -13.72 -36.54
CA ASN A 5 20.27 -12.79 -35.95
C ASN A 5 18.90 -13.49 -35.80
N PRO A 6 18.23 -13.33 -34.68
CA PRO A 6 16.90 -13.89 -34.49
C PRO A 6 15.91 -13.24 -35.49
N PRO A 7 14.93 -13.99 -36.01
CA PRO A 7 14.00 -13.50 -37.00
C PRO A 7 13.17 -12.32 -36.43
N PRO A 8 12.87 -11.29 -37.27
CA PRO A 8 12.24 -10.02 -36.86
C PRO A 8 10.89 -10.20 -36.14
N ASN A 9 10.19 -11.28 -36.39
CA ASN A 9 8.91 -11.60 -35.71
C ASN A 9 9.04 -11.95 -34.22
N ARG A 10 10.19 -12.44 -33.78
CA ARG A 10 10.44 -12.73 -32.36
C ARG A 10 10.72 -11.46 -31.54
N ILE A 11 11.38 -10.48 -32.15
CA ILE A 11 11.65 -9.18 -31.54
C ILE A 11 10.35 -8.39 -31.42
N ALA A 12 9.54 -8.34 -32.49
CA ALA A 12 8.23 -7.70 -32.48
C ALA A 12 7.27 -8.34 -31.45
N ALA A 13 7.23 -9.67 -31.38
CA ALA A 13 6.43 -10.38 -30.39
C ALA A 13 6.93 -10.16 -28.96
N PHE A 14 8.23 -10.01 -28.75
CA PHE A 14 8.82 -9.68 -27.46
C PHE A 14 8.49 -8.24 -27.05
N ILE A 15 8.60 -7.28 -27.96
CA ILE A 15 8.23 -5.87 -27.73
C ILE A 15 6.73 -5.77 -27.44
N LEU A 16 5.89 -6.46 -28.20
CA LEU A 16 4.44 -6.47 -27.99
C LEU A 16 4.08 -7.08 -26.63
N ARG A 17 4.73 -8.17 -26.22
CA ARG A 17 4.56 -8.76 -24.88
C ARG A 17 5.05 -7.84 -23.77
N LEU A 18 6.17 -7.14 -23.98
CA LEU A 18 6.70 -6.17 -23.02
C LEU A 18 5.76 -4.96 -22.87
N VAL A 19 5.22 -4.45 -23.97
CA VAL A 19 4.24 -3.35 -23.99
C VAL A 19 2.90 -3.80 -23.37
N LEU A 20 2.46 -5.03 -23.64
CA LEU A 20 1.28 -5.60 -23.01
C LEU A 20 1.46 -5.81 -21.50
N VAL A 21 2.59 -6.35 -21.07
CA VAL A 21 2.90 -6.53 -19.64
C VAL A 21 3.04 -5.17 -18.95
N LEU A 22 3.72 -4.21 -19.58
CA LEU A 22 3.82 -2.84 -19.06
C LEU A 22 2.45 -2.16 -19.04
N GLY A 23 1.63 -2.36 -20.08
CA GLY A 23 0.26 -1.85 -20.17
C GLY A 23 -0.66 -2.46 -19.10
N VAL A 24 -0.54 -3.74 -18.82
CA VAL A 24 -1.31 -4.43 -17.76
C VAL A 24 -0.87 -3.97 -16.36
N VAL A 25 0.44 -3.81 -16.13
CA VAL A 25 0.99 -3.32 -14.86
C VAL A 25 0.60 -1.86 -14.62
N LEU A 26 0.71 -1.00 -15.63
CA LEU A 26 0.35 0.42 -15.53
C LEU A 26 -1.18 0.66 -15.55
N ALA A 27 -1.96 -0.23 -16.15
CA ALA A 27 -3.43 -0.18 -16.09
C ALA A 27 -3.99 -0.75 -14.78
N GLY A 28 -3.24 -1.65 -14.13
CA GLY A 28 -3.57 -2.24 -12.82
C GLY A 28 -3.16 -1.36 -11.64
N ALA A 29 -2.13 -0.55 -11.79
CA ALA A 29 -1.65 0.35 -10.73
C ALA A 29 -2.57 1.59 -10.57
N ARG A 30 -3.76 1.37 -10.06
CA ARG A 30 -4.72 2.40 -9.63
C ARG A 30 -4.81 2.33 -8.11
N GLY A 31 -3.67 2.48 -7.44
CA GLY A 31 -3.56 2.31 -6.00
C GLY A 31 -3.87 3.58 -5.23
N THR A 32 -4.45 3.41 -4.06
CA THR A 32 -4.42 4.36 -2.95
C THR A 32 -3.23 4.00 -2.10
N ALA A 33 -2.36 4.94 -1.79
CA ALA A 33 -1.40 4.82 -0.72
C ALA A 33 -1.11 6.25 -0.21
N ALA A 34 -1.06 6.45 1.10
CA ALA A 34 -0.65 7.73 1.69
C ALA A 34 0.78 8.05 1.35
N TYR A 35 1.52 6.99 1.25
CA TYR A 35 2.89 6.98 0.79
C TYR A 35 3.02 5.91 -0.28
N SER A 36 3.96 6.09 -1.18
CA SER A 36 4.36 5.02 -2.07
C SER A 36 5.09 3.92 -1.27
N MET A 37 5.24 2.77 -1.86
CA MET A 37 5.72 1.54 -1.24
C MET A 37 7.02 1.70 -0.43
N LEU A 38 8.01 2.44 -0.97
CA LEU A 38 9.32 2.57 -0.31
C LEU A 38 9.23 3.34 1.00
N THR A 39 8.30 4.29 1.11
CA THR A 39 8.07 5.00 2.37
C THR A 39 7.47 4.08 3.44
N HIS A 40 6.55 3.18 3.07
CA HIS A 40 6.00 2.19 4.02
C HIS A 40 7.08 1.23 4.54
N GLU A 41 8.00 0.79 3.67
CA GLU A 41 9.14 -0.04 4.06
C GLU A 41 10.07 0.72 5.00
N GLU A 42 10.43 1.96 4.65
CA GLU A 42 11.32 2.80 5.45
C GLU A 42 10.76 3.05 6.86
N ILE A 43 9.43 3.20 7.02
CA ILE A 43 8.81 3.34 8.35
C ILE A 43 9.01 2.08 9.19
N VAL A 44 8.95 0.89 8.59
CA VAL A 44 9.28 -0.37 9.26
C VAL A 44 10.76 -0.37 9.66
N ASP A 45 11.67 -0.02 8.76
CA ASP A 45 13.12 -0.01 8.99
C ASP A 45 13.53 0.98 10.07
N LEU A 46 12.96 2.18 10.06
CA LEU A 46 13.22 3.20 11.09
C LEU A 46 12.80 2.77 12.51
N ALA A 47 11.89 1.81 12.62
CA ALA A 47 11.45 1.25 13.91
C ALA A 47 11.98 -0.16 14.16
N TRP A 48 12.69 -0.77 13.20
CA TRP A 48 13.08 -2.19 13.28
C TRP A 48 13.99 -2.45 14.49
N ALA A 49 15.19 -1.91 14.47
CA ALA A 49 16.22 -2.25 15.43
C ALA A 49 15.90 -1.80 16.88
N ASP A 50 15.18 -0.70 17.06
CA ASP A 50 14.93 -0.14 18.38
C ASP A 50 13.57 -0.51 18.98
N ARG A 51 12.63 -1.04 18.17
CA ARG A 51 11.26 -1.37 18.61
C ARG A 51 10.77 -2.74 18.14
N ILE A 52 10.76 -3.02 16.83
CA ILE A 52 10.12 -4.23 16.28
C ILE A 52 10.91 -5.47 16.68
N GLU A 53 12.19 -5.53 16.37
CA GLU A 53 13.05 -6.67 16.70
C GLU A 53 13.07 -6.97 18.21
N PRO A 54 13.24 -5.99 19.12
CA PRO A 54 13.13 -6.23 20.56
C PRO A 54 11.75 -6.72 21.01
N LEU A 55 10.68 -6.29 20.36
CA LEU A 55 9.32 -6.77 20.64
C LEU A 55 9.16 -8.22 20.20
N LEU A 56 9.64 -8.58 19.01
CA LEU A 56 9.63 -9.94 18.47
C LEU A 56 10.44 -10.89 19.37
N LYS A 57 11.67 -10.54 19.74
CA LYS A 57 12.53 -11.32 20.63
C LYS A 57 11.95 -11.46 22.04
N HIS A 58 11.22 -10.46 22.52
CA HIS A 58 10.51 -10.54 23.80
C HIS A 58 9.35 -11.54 23.75
N ARG A 59 8.55 -11.53 22.70
CA ARG A 59 7.38 -12.41 22.52
C ARG A 59 7.80 -13.84 22.15
N PHE A 60 8.88 -13.98 21.37
CA PHE A 60 9.40 -15.24 20.85
C PHE A 60 10.87 -15.43 21.26
N PRO A 61 11.16 -15.74 22.55
CA PRO A 61 12.53 -15.70 23.08
C PRO A 61 13.45 -16.79 22.52
N HIS A 62 12.93 -17.75 21.78
CA HIS A 62 13.70 -18.83 21.15
C HIS A 62 13.99 -18.56 19.66
N ALA A 63 13.54 -17.42 19.10
CA ALA A 63 13.81 -17.06 17.72
C ALA A 63 15.32 -16.83 17.49
N THR A 64 15.84 -17.44 16.46
CA THR A 64 17.22 -17.23 16.01
C THR A 64 17.33 -15.94 15.19
N GLU A 65 18.56 -15.47 14.94
CA GLU A 65 18.78 -14.34 14.04
C GLU A 65 18.25 -14.62 12.62
N GLN A 66 18.27 -15.86 12.17
CA GLN A 66 17.71 -16.24 10.87
C GLN A 66 16.18 -16.12 10.89
N ASP A 67 15.51 -16.55 11.96
CA ASP A 67 14.06 -16.41 12.12
C ASP A 67 13.66 -14.91 12.15
N ILE A 68 14.45 -14.08 12.83
CA ILE A 68 14.22 -12.62 12.87
C ILE A 68 14.39 -11.99 11.48
N ASN A 69 15.38 -12.42 10.69
CA ASN A 69 15.54 -11.96 9.32
C ASN A 69 14.37 -12.38 8.41
N GLU A 70 13.84 -13.60 8.60
CA GLU A 70 12.64 -14.05 7.88
C GLU A 70 11.41 -13.23 8.31
N ALA A 71 11.24 -13.00 9.61
CA ALA A 71 10.17 -12.17 10.16
C ALA A 71 10.20 -10.73 9.59
N HIS A 72 11.37 -10.16 9.27
CA HIS A 72 11.47 -8.86 8.63
C HIS A 72 10.79 -8.85 7.24
N ALA A 73 10.96 -9.92 6.46
CA ALA A 73 10.27 -10.07 5.17
C ALA A 73 8.74 -10.15 5.33
N TYR A 74 8.24 -10.73 6.43
CA TYR A 74 6.81 -10.69 6.76
C TYR A 74 6.34 -9.31 7.19
N ALA A 75 7.15 -8.56 7.95
CA ALA A 75 6.82 -7.17 8.29
C ALA A 75 6.71 -6.30 7.03
N TYR A 76 7.62 -6.45 6.06
CA TYR A 76 7.49 -5.79 4.76
C TYR A 76 6.25 -6.25 3.98
N GLY A 77 5.92 -7.55 3.99
CA GLY A 77 4.70 -8.02 3.37
C GLY A 77 3.44 -7.44 4.00
N GLY A 78 3.46 -7.25 5.32
CA GLY A 78 2.39 -6.61 6.07
C GLY A 78 2.27 -5.12 5.79
N CYS A 79 3.39 -4.39 5.68
CA CYS A 79 3.36 -2.93 5.55
C CYS A 79 2.80 -2.40 4.22
N VAL A 80 2.46 -3.28 3.27
CA VAL A 80 1.82 -2.93 2.00
C VAL A 80 0.61 -3.83 1.70
N ILE A 81 0.18 -4.69 2.65
CA ILE A 81 -0.89 -5.66 2.39
C ILE A 81 -2.24 -5.01 2.11
N GLN A 82 -2.55 -3.88 2.74
CA GLN A 82 -3.80 -3.16 2.52
C GLN A 82 -3.93 -2.72 1.06
N ASP A 83 -2.81 -2.50 0.39
CA ASP A 83 -2.74 -2.11 -1.03
C ASP A 83 -2.80 -3.27 -2.02
N LEU A 84 -2.85 -4.52 -1.55
CA LEU A 84 -2.84 -5.71 -2.43
C LEU A 84 -3.89 -5.62 -3.56
N GLY A 85 -5.04 -5.02 -3.27
CA GLY A 85 -6.13 -4.88 -4.24
C GLY A 85 -5.79 -4.04 -5.47
N TYR A 86 -4.77 -3.22 -5.41
CA TYR A 86 -4.34 -2.35 -6.51
C TYR A 86 -3.32 -3.00 -7.45
N TYR A 87 -2.77 -4.13 -7.06
CA TYR A 87 -1.84 -4.90 -7.89
C TYR A 87 -2.59 -5.83 -8.85
N PRO A 88 -1.92 -6.34 -9.90
CA PRO A 88 -2.54 -7.24 -10.86
C PRO A 88 -3.19 -8.45 -10.18
N PHE A 89 -4.41 -8.80 -10.60
CA PHE A 89 -5.25 -9.84 -10.02
C PHE A 89 -5.75 -9.56 -8.59
N GLY A 90 -5.43 -8.41 -8.01
CA GLY A 90 -6.06 -7.92 -6.79
C GLY A 90 -7.50 -7.44 -7.05
N SER A 91 -8.16 -7.03 -5.99
CA SER A 91 -9.51 -6.47 -6.02
C SER A 91 -9.53 -5.15 -5.26
N LYS A 92 -10.00 -4.09 -5.90
CA LYS A 92 -10.17 -2.80 -5.22
C LYS A 92 -11.07 -2.90 -3.99
N ASP A 93 -12.04 -3.81 -4.02
CA ASP A 93 -12.92 -4.03 -2.87
C ASP A 93 -12.16 -4.51 -1.65
N PHE A 94 -11.13 -5.34 -1.85
CA PHE A 94 -10.24 -5.75 -0.78
C PHE A 94 -9.56 -4.52 -0.15
N SER A 95 -8.84 -3.73 -0.94
CA SER A 95 -8.15 -2.55 -0.41
C SER A 95 -9.12 -1.52 0.18
N ASN A 96 -10.25 -1.26 -0.47
CA ASN A 96 -11.24 -0.33 0.05
C ASN A 96 -11.80 -0.77 1.41
N LEU A 97 -12.05 -2.07 1.62
CA LEU A 97 -12.46 -2.58 2.93
C LEU A 97 -11.42 -2.27 3.99
N LEU A 98 -10.15 -2.57 3.72
CA LEU A 98 -9.06 -2.39 4.67
C LEU A 98 -8.75 -0.92 4.98
N HIS A 99 -9.03 0.01 4.05
CA HIS A 99 -8.78 1.44 4.24
C HIS A 99 -9.97 2.20 4.83
N TYR A 100 -11.22 1.78 4.56
CA TYR A 100 -12.37 2.62 4.88
C TYR A 100 -13.38 1.99 5.84
N VAL A 101 -13.34 0.67 6.02
CA VAL A 101 -14.30 -0.05 6.86
C VAL A 101 -13.57 -0.80 7.95
N ARG A 102 -13.81 -0.42 9.21
CA ARG A 102 -13.21 -1.12 10.36
C ARG A 102 -11.69 -1.27 10.24
N SER A 103 -11.01 -0.24 9.71
CA SER A 103 -9.58 -0.27 9.40
C SER A 103 -8.71 -0.56 10.62
N GLY A 104 -9.04 0.02 11.78
CA GLY A 104 -8.37 -0.27 13.05
C GLY A 104 -8.68 -1.69 13.55
N ASP A 105 -9.96 -2.09 13.54
CA ASP A 105 -10.39 -3.43 14.00
C ASP A 105 -9.69 -4.54 13.20
N PHE A 106 -9.48 -4.34 11.88
CA PHE A 106 -8.76 -5.31 11.04
C PHE A 106 -7.31 -5.51 11.50
N VAL A 107 -6.60 -4.42 11.78
CA VAL A 107 -5.21 -4.50 12.26
C VAL A 107 -5.16 -5.12 13.66
N GLU A 108 -6.10 -4.80 14.54
CA GLU A 108 -6.21 -5.43 15.86
C GLU A 108 -6.50 -6.93 15.74
N ALA A 109 -7.35 -7.35 14.79
CA ALA A 109 -7.60 -8.75 14.52
C ALA A 109 -6.33 -9.48 14.06
N LEU A 110 -5.55 -8.89 13.13
CA LEU A 110 -4.25 -9.44 12.72
C LEU A 110 -3.30 -9.63 13.91
N LEU A 111 -3.16 -8.62 14.77
CA LEU A 111 -2.28 -8.67 15.94
C LEU A 111 -2.72 -9.70 17.00
N ARG A 112 -4.03 -9.84 17.17
CA ARG A 112 -4.62 -10.80 18.11
C ARG A 112 -4.48 -12.24 17.63
N ASP A 113 -4.71 -12.48 16.34
CA ASP A 113 -4.77 -13.79 15.72
C ASP A 113 -3.39 -14.32 15.31
N ALA A 114 -2.35 -13.48 15.39
CA ALA A 114 -0.97 -13.87 15.11
C ALA A 114 -0.40 -14.71 16.26
N ASP A 115 -0.19 -16.00 16.03
CA ASP A 115 0.25 -17.00 17.00
C ASP A 115 1.72 -17.42 16.85
N ASP A 116 2.36 -17.09 15.74
CA ASP A 116 3.77 -17.33 15.48
C ASP A 116 4.54 -16.03 15.16
N LEU A 117 5.88 -16.15 15.08
CA LEU A 117 6.79 -15.03 14.83
C LEU A 117 6.48 -14.30 13.53
N ASP A 118 6.29 -15.06 12.45
CA ASP A 118 6.10 -14.53 11.10
C ASP A 118 4.75 -13.82 10.96
N SER A 119 3.68 -14.46 11.46
CA SER A 119 2.35 -13.85 11.45
C SER A 119 2.28 -12.60 12.33
N TYR A 120 3.02 -12.57 13.45
CA TYR A 120 3.06 -11.38 14.29
C TYR A 120 3.88 -10.25 13.65
N ALA A 121 5.00 -10.55 13.01
CA ALA A 121 5.77 -9.57 12.25
C ALA A 121 4.94 -9.00 11.08
N PHE A 122 4.19 -9.84 10.37
CA PHE A 122 3.24 -9.42 9.34
C PHE A 122 2.17 -8.46 9.89
N ALA A 123 1.60 -8.77 11.04
CA ALA A 123 0.62 -7.91 11.70
C ALA A 123 1.22 -6.56 12.15
N LEU A 124 2.48 -6.55 12.62
CA LEU A 124 3.20 -5.31 12.93
C LEU A 124 3.45 -4.46 11.67
N GLY A 125 3.73 -5.10 10.54
CA GLY A 125 3.79 -4.41 9.25
C GLY A 125 2.46 -3.77 8.87
N ALA A 126 1.34 -4.49 9.00
CA ALA A 126 0.01 -3.95 8.74
C ALA A 126 -0.36 -2.80 9.69
N LEU A 127 0.11 -2.82 10.93
CA LEU A 127 0.01 -1.70 11.86
C LEU A 127 0.81 -0.48 11.37
N ALA A 128 2.04 -0.71 10.86
CA ALA A 128 2.84 0.37 10.27
C ALA A 128 2.10 1.03 9.11
N HIS A 129 1.51 0.25 8.20
CA HIS A 129 0.71 0.77 7.08
C HIS A 129 -0.46 1.62 7.57
N TYR A 130 -1.30 1.10 8.46
CA TYR A 130 -2.46 1.82 9.00
C TYR A 130 -2.05 3.18 9.59
N ILE A 131 -0.98 3.22 10.39
CA ILE A 131 -0.50 4.47 10.98
C ILE A 131 0.07 5.40 9.90
N SER A 132 0.79 4.85 8.93
CA SER A 132 1.35 5.60 7.80
C SER A 132 0.28 6.33 7.01
N ASP A 133 -0.80 5.66 6.70
CA ASP A 133 -1.90 6.25 5.96
C ASP A 133 -2.64 7.31 6.80
N VAL A 134 -3.04 6.96 7.99
CA VAL A 134 -3.79 7.86 8.87
C VAL A 134 -3.04 9.16 9.17
N GLU A 135 -1.72 9.09 9.37
CA GLU A 135 -0.88 10.25 9.70
C GLU A 135 -0.30 10.93 8.45
N GLY A 136 -0.10 10.18 7.36
CA GLY A 136 0.55 10.63 6.14
C GLY A 136 -0.37 11.34 5.17
N HIS A 137 -1.54 10.77 4.86
CA HIS A 137 -2.46 11.33 3.85
C HIS A 137 -2.83 12.80 4.04
N PRO A 138 -3.08 13.31 5.26
CA PRO A 138 -3.36 14.74 5.41
C PRO A 138 -2.24 15.64 4.85
N SER A 139 -0.98 15.21 4.98
CA SER A 139 0.17 15.94 4.41
C SER A 139 0.30 15.73 2.90
N VAL A 140 0.03 14.52 2.42
CA VAL A 140 0.01 14.22 0.98
C VAL A 140 -1.12 14.97 0.28
N ASN A 141 -2.34 15.02 0.84
CA ASN A 141 -3.47 15.78 0.31
C ASN A 141 -3.11 17.26 0.12
N ARG A 142 -2.41 17.85 1.09
CA ARG A 142 -1.90 19.22 1.00
C ARG A 142 -0.82 19.36 -0.07
N ALA A 143 0.13 18.42 -0.12
CA ALA A 143 1.19 18.41 -1.13
C ALA A 143 0.63 18.30 -2.55
N VAL A 144 -0.41 17.49 -2.76
CA VAL A 144 -1.13 17.41 -4.05
C VAL A 144 -1.75 18.76 -4.39
N ALA A 145 -2.45 19.41 -3.45
CA ALA A 145 -3.05 20.73 -3.69
C ALA A 145 -1.97 21.76 -4.09
N LEU A 146 -0.84 21.79 -3.40
CA LEU A 146 0.27 22.70 -3.70
C LEU A 146 0.93 22.39 -5.05
N SER A 147 1.07 21.11 -5.40
CA SER A 147 1.70 20.68 -6.65
C SER A 147 0.81 20.89 -7.87
N TYR A 148 -0.52 20.95 -7.68
CA TYR A 148 -1.51 21.05 -8.77
C TYR A 148 -2.47 22.24 -8.57
N PRO A 149 -2.08 23.49 -8.94
CA PRO A 149 -2.88 24.70 -8.69
C PRO A 149 -4.30 24.67 -9.30
N LYS A 150 -4.53 23.87 -10.35
CA LYS A 150 -5.88 23.70 -10.92
C LYS A 150 -6.78 22.87 -9.99
N LEU A 151 -6.23 21.83 -9.38
CA LEU A 151 -6.94 21.00 -8.42
C LEU A 151 -7.19 21.79 -7.13
N GLN A 152 -6.17 22.54 -6.66
CA GLN A 152 -6.32 23.43 -5.51
C GLN A 152 -7.46 24.44 -5.68
N ARG A 153 -7.59 25.05 -6.86
CA ARG A 153 -8.71 25.98 -7.13
C ARG A 153 -10.08 25.28 -7.15
N LYS A 154 -10.12 24.00 -7.52
CA LYS A 154 -11.36 23.23 -7.60
C LYS A 154 -11.78 22.64 -6.26
N TYR A 155 -10.84 22.13 -5.50
CA TYR A 155 -11.12 21.32 -4.31
C TYR A 155 -10.67 21.98 -3.00
N GLY A 156 -9.82 23.01 -3.04
CA GLY A 156 -9.34 23.71 -1.87
C GLY A 156 -7.90 23.38 -1.49
N LYS A 157 -7.60 23.49 -0.19
CA LYS A 157 -6.24 23.35 0.33
C LYS A 157 -5.76 21.90 0.42
N GLU A 158 -6.65 20.96 0.28
CA GLU A 158 -6.42 19.53 0.31
C GLU A 158 -7.11 18.91 -0.90
N VAL A 159 -6.44 17.95 -1.53
CA VAL A 159 -6.98 17.18 -2.65
C VAL A 159 -6.80 15.73 -2.28
N THR A 160 -7.91 15.05 -1.99
CA THR A 160 -7.91 13.65 -1.59
C THR A 160 -7.71 12.72 -2.79
N TYR A 161 -7.43 11.47 -2.50
CA TYR A 161 -7.31 10.45 -3.54
C TYR A 161 -8.58 10.33 -4.41
N ASP A 162 -9.78 10.36 -3.81
CA ASP A 162 -11.04 10.29 -4.56
C ASP A 162 -11.20 11.44 -5.55
N GLU A 163 -10.71 12.63 -5.21
CA GLU A 163 -10.80 13.82 -6.06
C GLU A 163 -9.85 13.76 -7.26
N ASP A 164 -8.63 13.29 -7.11
CA ASP A 164 -7.70 13.02 -8.22
C ASP A 164 -6.62 11.97 -7.88
N HIS A 165 -6.96 10.70 -8.04
CA HIS A 165 -6.05 9.58 -7.78
C HIS A 165 -4.76 9.59 -8.62
N ARG A 166 -4.74 10.25 -9.80
CA ARG A 166 -3.52 10.33 -10.61
C ARG A 166 -2.53 11.34 -10.05
N ALA A 167 -3.02 12.49 -9.63
CA ALA A 167 -2.21 13.52 -8.99
C ALA A 167 -1.62 12.97 -7.69
N HIS A 168 -2.42 12.22 -6.92
CA HIS A 168 -2.01 11.55 -5.70
C HIS A 168 -0.82 10.61 -5.95
N ILE A 169 -1.01 9.55 -6.75
CA ILE A 169 0.02 8.54 -7.06
C ILE A 169 1.31 9.18 -7.58
N ARG A 170 1.21 10.23 -8.41
CA ARG A 170 2.39 10.93 -8.95
C ARG A 170 3.17 11.70 -7.90
N THR A 171 2.47 12.30 -6.94
CA THR A 171 3.07 13.03 -5.83
C THR A 171 3.77 12.07 -4.88
N GLU A 172 3.10 11.01 -4.48
CA GLU A 172 3.62 9.98 -3.58
C GLU A 172 4.85 9.28 -4.15
N PHE A 173 4.76 8.82 -5.40
CA PHE A 173 5.90 8.20 -6.06
C PHE A 173 7.04 9.19 -6.32
N GLY A 174 6.71 10.49 -6.49
CA GLY A 174 7.71 11.56 -6.57
C GLY A 174 8.50 11.72 -5.27
N PHE A 175 7.84 11.61 -4.11
CA PHE A 175 8.52 11.60 -2.81
C PHE A 175 9.49 10.43 -2.70
N ASP A 176 9.05 9.21 -2.95
CA ASP A 176 9.92 8.02 -2.92
C ASP A 176 11.16 8.21 -3.80
N VAL A 177 10.98 8.63 -5.06
CA VAL A 177 12.09 8.83 -6.00
C VAL A 177 13.09 9.86 -5.49
N VAL A 178 12.64 10.96 -4.89
CA VAL A 178 13.53 12.00 -4.36
C VAL A 178 14.25 11.54 -3.09
N GLN A 179 13.56 10.81 -2.19
CA GLN A 179 14.23 10.30 -0.98
C GLN A 179 15.30 9.26 -1.33
N VAL A 180 15.01 8.40 -2.30
CA VAL A 180 16.01 7.48 -2.85
C VAL A 180 17.17 8.24 -3.50
N ALA A 181 16.89 9.28 -4.29
CA ALA A 181 17.93 10.13 -4.90
C ALA A 181 18.83 10.81 -3.86
N LYS A 182 18.26 11.22 -2.73
CA LYS A 182 19.01 11.82 -1.61
C LYS A 182 19.71 10.78 -0.71
N GLY A 183 19.56 9.49 -1.01
CA GLY A 183 20.16 8.40 -0.24
C GLY A 183 19.59 8.25 1.17
N ARG A 184 18.37 8.72 1.42
CA ARG A 184 17.70 8.61 2.71
C ARG A 184 17.02 7.24 2.88
N PHE A 185 16.46 6.67 1.80
CA PHE A 185 15.86 5.34 1.76
C PHE A 185 16.87 4.30 1.27
N THR A 186 18.03 4.27 1.87
CA THR A 186 19.07 3.29 1.56
C THR A 186 19.55 2.70 2.87
N SER A 187 18.65 2.10 3.64
CA SER A 187 19.08 1.31 4.78
C SER A 187 19.86 0.09 4.28
N ASP A 188 20.87 -0.34 5.03
CA ASP A 188 21.59 -1.57 4.70
C ASP A 188 20.64 -2.78 4.72
N ASP A 189 19.53 -2.69 5.45
CA ASP A 189 18.50 -3.72 5.57
C ASP A 189 17.67 -3.89 4.29
N TYR A 190 17.35 -2.81 3.56
CA TYR A 190 16.74 -2.89 2.24
C TYR A 190 17.59 -3.68 1.23
N HIS A 191 18.89 -3.70 1.45
CA HIS A 191 19.85 -4.42 0.62
C HIS A 191 20.03 -5.90 1.00
N ASN A 192 19.72 -6.23 2.23
CA ASN A 192 19.73 -7.61 2.75
C ASN A 192 18.36 -8.31 2.55
N PHE A 193 17.52 -7.74 1.76
CA PHE A 193 16.13 -8.06 1.57
C PHE A 193 15.88 -9.51 1.13
N ILE A 194 15.12 -10.24 1.96
CA ILE A 194 14.75 -11.65 1.74
C ILE A 194 13.46 -11.77 0.89
N GLY A 195 12.79 -10.68 0.61
CA GLY A 195 11.53 -10.62 -0.14
C GLY A 195 10.32 -10.26 0.74
N PHE A 196 9.21 -9.93 0.11
CA PHE A 196 7.93 -9.68 0.78
C PHE A 196 7.23 -11.02 1.03
N GLN A 197 6.92 -11.31 2.28
CA GLN A 197 6.18 -12.50 2.67
C GLN A 197 4.79 -12.14 3.19
N VAL A 198 3.81 -13.00 2.95
CA VAL A 198 2.43 -12.80 3.40
C VAL A 198 2.00 -13.96 4.26
N SER A 199 1.60 -13.69 5.48
CA SER A 199 0.97 -14.69 6.34
C SER A 199 -0.51 -14.83 5.96
N LYS A 200 -0.77 -15.61 4.89
CA LYS A 200 -2.12 -15.86 4.37
C LYS A 200 -3.09 -16.40 5.44
N PRO A 201 -2.71 -17.36 6.31
CA PRO A 201 -3.63 -17.87 7.31
C PRO A 201 -4.15 -16.82 8.29
N VAL A 202 -3.29 -15.93 8.80
CA VAL A 202 -3.74 -14.86 9.70
C VAL A 202 -4.55 -13.81 8.96
N LEU A 203 -4.18 -13.50 7.70
CA LEU A 203 -4.93 -12.59 6.83
C LEU A 203 -6.36 -13.09 6.61
N GLU A 204 -6.55 -14.38 6.29
CA GLU A 204 -7.87 -15.00 6.07
C GLU A 204 -8.72 -14.97 7.33
N ARG A 205 -8.14 -15.26 8.51
CA ARG A 205 -8.85 -15.23 9.80
C ARG A 205 -9.31 -13.81 10.12
N ALA A 206 -8.39 -12.86 10.14
CA ALA A 206 -8.68 -11.46 10.46
C ALA A 206 -9.68 -10.83 9.47
N PHE A 207 -9.55 -11.12 8.17
CA PHE A 207 -10.46 -10.63 7.15
C PHE A 207 -11.88 -11.15 7.36
N ARG A 208 -12.04 -12.45 7.58
CA ARG A 208 -13.33 -13.07 7.84
C ARG A 208 -14.00 -12.52 9.10
N GLU A 209 -13.26 -12.40 10.17
CA GLU A 209 -13.79 -11.89 11.44
C GLU A 209 -14.20 -10.41 11.35
N THR A 210 -13.39 -9.61 10.69
CA THR A 210 -13.64 -8.17 10.58
C THR A 210 -14.79 -7.85 9.65
N TYR A 211 -14.87 -8.52 8.49
CA TYR A 211 -15.80 -8.16 7.40
C TYR A 211 -16.95 -9.16 7.18
N GLY A 212 -16.96 -10.30 7.84
CA GLY A 212 -17.99 -11.33 7.63
C GLY A 212 -18.00 -11.94 6.22
N LEU A 213 -16.86 -11.89 5.53
CA LEU A 213 -16.65 -12.41 4.19
C LEU A 213 -15.43 -13.34 4.18
N GLN A 214 -15.46 -14.35 3.30
CA GLN A 214 -14.23 -15.10 3.00
C GLN A 214 -13.33 -14.24 2.09
N LEU A 215 -12.02 -14.48 2.17
CA LEU A 215 -11.08 -13.77 1.29
C LEU A 215 -11.38 -14.00 -0.20
N ASP A 216 -11.86 -15.19 -0.55
CA ASP A 216 -12.27 -15.59 -1.91
C ASP A 216 -13.52 -14.87 -2.40
N ASP A 217 -14.39 -14.37 -1.50
CA ASP A 217 -15.56 -13.57 -1.87
C ASP A 217 -15.13 -12.24 -2.52
N VAL A 218 -13.93 -11.78 -2.19
CA VAL A 218 -13.41 -10.48 -2.64
C VAL A 218 -12.24 -10.63 -3.61
N LEU A 219 -11.32 -11.56 -3.35
CA LEU A 219 -10.21 -11.90 -4.24
C LEU A 219 -10.54 -13.20 -4.97
N LYS A 220 -10.82 -13.13 -6.28
CA LYS A 220 -11.17 -14.32 -7.09
C LYS A 220 -10.16 -15.45 -7.02
N ASN A 221 -8.89 -15.13 -6.79
CA ASN A 221 -7.79 -16.07 -6.60
C ASN A 221 -6.76 -15.44 -5.67
N PRO A 222 -6.88 -15.64 -4.35
CA PRO A 222 -5.98 -15.04 -3.36
C PRO A 222 -4.51 -15.38 -3.58
N ASP A 223 -4.18 -16.62 -3.95
CA ASP A 223 -2.79 -17.05 -4.17
C ASP A 223 -2.16 -16.32 -5.37
N LEU A 224 -2.92 -16.16 -6.45
CA LEU A 224 -2.46 -15.40 -7.62
C LEU A 224 -2.31 -13.91 -7.29
N ALA A 225 -3.26 -13.33 -6.56
CA ALA A 225 -3.21 -11.94 -6.12
C ALA A 225 -1.99 -11.69 -5.24
N ILE A 226 -1.75 -12.53 -4.23
CA ILE A 226 -0.57 -12.48 -3.35
C ILE A 226 0.73 -12.67 -4.15
N GLY A 227 0.77 -13.63 -5.06
CA GLY A 227 1.94 -13.89 -5.89
C GLY A 227 2.30 -12.72 -6.80
N THR A 228 1.32 -12.07 -7.42
CA THR A 228 1.54 -10.89 -8.28
C THR A 228 1.86 -9.64 -7.47
N TYR A 229 1.23 -9.44 -6.32
CA TYR A 229 1.58 -8.42 -5.35
C TYR A 229 3.05 -8.54 -4.96
N ARG A 230 3.49 -9.67 -4.41
CA ARG A 230 4.88 -9.92 -4.03
C ARG A 230 5.87 -9.65 -5.17
N ARG A 231 5.55 -10.09 -6.40
CA ARG A 231 6.37 -9.81 -7.57
C ARG A 231 6.43 -8.32 -7.93
N SER A 232 5.30 -7.61 -7.79
CA SER A 232 5.23 -6.18 -8.11
C SER A 232 6.10 -5.38 -7.16
N VAL A 233 5.96 -5.59 -5.86
CA VAL A 233 6.69 -4.84 -4.84
C VAL A 233 8.19 -5.18 -4.84
N SER A 234 8.57 -6.45 -5.00
CA SER A 234 9.98 -6.86 -4.94
C SER A 234 10.77 -6.66 -6.25
N LYS A 235 10.12 -6.47 -7.40
CA LYS A 235 10.83 -6.41 -8.70
C LYS A 235 10.40 -5.25 -9.60
N ILE A 236 9.08 -5.01 -9.71
CA ILE A 236 8.56 -4.07 -10.71
C ILE A 236 8.72 -2.62 -10.23
N ILE A 237 8.31 -2.34 -9.00
CA ILE A 237 8.40 -0.98 -8.44
C ILE A 237 9.85 -0.51 -8.26
N PRO A 238 10.80 -1.30 -7.72
CA PRO A 238 12.21 -0.93 -7.71
C PRO A 238 12.78 -0.62 -9.10
N GLU A 239 12.38 -1.38 -10.12
CA GLU A 239 12.80 -1.11 -11.49
C GLU A 239 12.17 0.18 -12.05
N MET A 240 10.91 0.47 -11.73
CA MET A 240 10.26 1.74 -12.08
C MET A 240 10.95 2.93 -11.41
N THR A 241 11.35 2.82 -10.16
CA THR A 241 12.12 3.86 -9.45
C THR A 241 13.44 4.13 -10.15
N ARG A 242 14.17 3.08 -10.57
CA ARG A 242 15.41 3.23 -11.37
C ARG A 242 15.16 3.94 -12.69
N VAL A 243 14.07 3.60 -13.39
CA VAL A 243 13.68 4.27 -14.64
C VAL A 243 13.36 5.74 -14.39
N ALA A 244 12.64 6.06 -13.32
CA ALA A 244 12.31 7.42 -12.93
C ALA A 244 13.58 8.25 -12.63
N LEU A 245 14.54 7.70 -11.89
CA LEU A 245 15.83 8.34 -11.63
C LEU A 245 16.62 8.66 -12.90
N VAL A 246 16.61 7.74 -13.88
CA VAL A 246 17.27 7.98 -15.17
C VAL A 246 16.54 9.06 -15.98
N THR A 247 15.22 9.01 -16.03
CA THR A 247 14.41 9.93 -16.85
C THR A 247 14.35 11.34 -16.26
N LYS A 248 14.42 11.49 -14.95
CA LYS A 248 14.38 12.76 -14.21
C LYS A 248 15.76 13.26 -13.76
N HIS A 249 16.84 12.63 -14.21
CA HIS A 249 18.20 12.96 -13.77
C HIS A 249 18.54 14.45 -13.85
N ALA A 250 18.22 15.13 -14.94
CA ALA A 250 18.53 16.54 -15.11
C ALA A 250 17.78 17.43 -14.09
N GLU A 251 16.51 17.13 -13.83
CA GLU A 251 15.71 17.85 -12.83
C GLU A 251 16.22 17.58 -11.42
N LEU A 252 16.55 16.31 -11.10
CA LEU A 252 17.08 15.91 -9.79
C LEU A 252 18.46 16.53 -9.47
N VAL A 253 19.35 16.63 -10.48
CA VAL A 253 20.66 17.29 -10.31
C VAL A 253 20.50 18.78 -10.10
N GLN A 254 19.54 19.43 -10.76
CA GLN A 254 19.27 20.85 -10.56
C GLN A 254 18.77 21.14 -9.14
N GLU A 255 17.92 20.30 -8.59
CA GLU A 255 17.35 20.44 -7.24
C GLU A 255 18.28 19.93 -6.13
N ASN A 256 19.15 18.97 -6.45
CA ASN A 256 20.12 18.40 -5.54
C ASN A 256 21.51 18.30 -6.22
N PRO A 257 22.38 19.32 -6.11
CA PRO A 257 23.68 19.37 -6.76
C PRO A 257 24.62 18.21 -6.40
N ASP A 258 24.44 17.60 -5.23
CA ASP A 258 25.23 16.46 -4.75
C ASP A 258 24.70 15.10 -5.24
N PHE A 259 23.65 15.10 -6.06
CA PHE A 259 23.06 13.89 -6.60
C PHE A 259 24.02 13.15 -7.53
N ASP A 260 24.42 11.94 -7.15
CA ASP A 260 25.23 11.03 -7.98
C ASP A 260 24.44 9.76 -8.27
N GLN A 261 23.82 9.72 -9.46
CA GLN A 261 23.10 8.54 -9.94
C GLN A 261 23.93 7.26 -9.91
N ARG A 262 25.26 7.35 -10.07
CA ARG A 262 26.14 6.18 -10.03
C ARG A 262 26.28 5.65 -8.60
N LYS A 263 26.32 6.53 -7.60
CA LYS A 263 26.31 6.13 -6.18
C LYS A 263 25.00 5.44 -5.82
N PHE A 264 23.89 5.98 -6.28
CA PHE A 264 22.58 5.38 -6.06
C PHE A 264 22.45 4.03 -6.75
N LEU A 265 22.72 3.95 -8.05
CA LEU A 265 22.70 2.69 -8.83
C LEU A 265 23.75 1.70 -8.31
N TYR A 266 24.89 2.20 -7.85
CA TYR A 266 25.96 1.40 -7.28
C TYR A 266 25.58 0.86 -5.89
N ARG A 267 24.98 1.66 -5.01
CA ARG A 267 24.53 1.22 -3.69
C ARG A 267 23.41 0.17 -3.81
N LEU A 268 22.37 0.41 -4.62
CA LEU A 268 21.33 -0.59 -4.92
C LEU A 268 21.86 -1.86 -5.59
N SER A 269 23.04 -1.82 -6.18
CA SER A 269 23.60 -2.90 -6.97
C SER A 269 24.77 -3.63 -6.35
N ARG A 270 25.35 -3.12 -5.27
CA ARG A 270 26.61 -3.62 -4.71
C ARG A 270 26.62 -3.77 -3.19
N THR A 271 25.47 -3.88 -2.60
CA THR A 271 25.37 -4.05 -1.17
C THR A 271 25.63 -5.49 -0.72
N GLU A 272 25.59 -5.69 0.58
CA GLU A 272 25.70 -6.94 1.33
C GLU A 272 25.04 -8.15 0.65
N TYR A 273 24.06 -7.90 -0.23
CA TYR A 273 23.46 -8.88 -1.15
C TYR A 273 24.51 -9.68 -1.95
N GLU A 274 25.60 -9.02 -2.44
CA GLU A 274 26.73 -9.74 -3.08
C GLU A 274 27.48 -10.64 -2.09
N ARG A 275 27.53 -10.25 -0.82
CA ARG A 275 28.27 -10.97 0.22
C ARG A 275 27.51 -12.19 0.73
N GLN A 276 26.17 -12.09 0.80
CA GLN A 276 25.30 -13.17 1.28
C GLN A 276 24.80 -14.10 0.17
N TRP A 277 24.57 -13.60 -1.05
CA TRP A 277 23.91 -14.33 -2.14
C TRP A 277 24.78 -14.61 -3.37
N GLY A 278 26.07 -14.24 -3.34
CA GLY A 278 27.03 -14.51 -4.42
C GLY A 278 26.96 -13.49 -5.56
N THR A 279 27.94 -13.55 -6.45
CA THR A 279 28.31 -12.57 -7.48
C THR A 279 27.31 -12.38 -8.63
N GLN A 280 26.02 -12.59 -8.46
CA GLN A 280 25.01 -12.34 -9.52
C GLN A 280 24.54 -10.86 -9.53
N TYR A 281 25.51 -9.96 -9.57
CA TYR A 281 25.26 -8.54 -9.85
C TYR A 281 24.72 -8.38 -11.27
N GLN A 282 23.49 -7.88 -11.39
CA GLN A 282 22.96 -7.37 -12.66
C GLN A 282 23.10 -5.85 -12.70
N LYS A 283 24.16 -5.35 -13.38
CA LYS A 283 24.15 -3.96 -13.90
C LYS A 283 22.79 -3.69 -14.52
N PRO A 284 22.22 -2.44 -14.42
CA PRO A 284 21.03 -2.09 -15.17
C PRO A 284 21.27 -2.48 -16.61
N GLY A 285 20.65 -3.58 -16.99
CA GLY A 285 20.90 -4.25 -18.25
C GLY A 285 20.46 -3.32 -19.37
N TRP A 286 20.91 -3.59 -20.59
CA TRP A 286 20.46 -2.88 -21.77
C TRP A 286 18.91 -2.76 -21.84
N ARG A 287 18.18 -3.69 -21.20
CA ARG A 287 16.71 -3.68 -21.09
C ARG A 287 16.18 -2.52 -20.26
N THR A 288 16.77 -2.22 -19.09
CA THR A 288 16.40 -1.07 -18.25
C THR A 288 16.72 0.23 -18.97
N ARG A 289 17.89 0.32 -19.64
CA ARG A 289 18.26 1.47 -20.46
C ARG A 289 17.36 1.62 -21.68
N PHE A 290 17.01 0.51 -22.32
CA PHE A 290 16.07 0.50 -23.44
C PHE A 290 14.66 0.88 -23.00
N LEU A 291 14.20 0.38 -21.85
CA LEU A 291 12.91 0.74 -21.27
C LEU A 291 12.87 2.23 -20.90
N ALA A 292 13.92 2.76 -20.28
CA ALA A 292 14.05 4.18 -19.99
C ALA A 292 14.02 5.02 -21.28
N PHE A 293 14.73 4.60 -22.33
CA PHE A 293 14.70 5.24 -23.66
C PHE A 293 13.30 5.20 -24.28
N VAL A 294 12.61 4.05 -24.19
CA VAL A 294 11.22 3.89 -24.67
C VAL A 294 10.27 4.80 -23.91
N VAL A 295 10.38 4.89 -22.59
CA VAL A 295 9.55 5.79 -21.76
C VAL A 295 9.82 7.26 -22.08
N GLN A 296 11.08 7.63 -22.40
CA GLN A 296 11.44 8.98 -22.79
C GLN A 296 10.94 9.37 -24.19
N THR A 297 10.95 8.42 -25.14
CA THR A 297 10.71 8.70 -26.56
C THR A 297 9.29 8.46 -27.02
N LEU A 298 8.52 7.62 -26.33
CA LEU A 298 7.12 7.39 -26.66
C LEU A 298 6.24 8.57 -26.26
N PRO A 299 5.23 8.91 -27.11
CA PRO A 299 4.24 9.90 -26.70
C PRO A 299 3.56 9.47 -25.41
N LYS A 300 3.47 10.41 -24.46
CA LYS A 300 2.85 10.19 -23.14
C LYS A 300 1.32 10.05 -23.26
N VAL A 301 0.86 8.93 -23.84
CA VAL A 301 -0.56 8.59 -24.05
C VAL A 301 -0.92 7.31 -23.29
N GLY A 302 -2.15 7.22 -22.81
CA GLY A 302 -2.64 6.02 -22.08
C GLY A 302 -1.86 5.73 -20.81
N PRO A 303 -1.48 4.46 -20.56
CA PRO A 303 -0.79 4.03 -19.32
C PRO A 303 0.55 4.73 -19.08
N LEU A 304 1.26 5.17 -20.14
CA LEU A 304 2.54 5.88 -20.00
C LEU A 304 2.41 7.28 -19.40
N LYS A 305 1.20 7.88 -19.41
CA LYS A 305 0.95 9.12 -18.66
C LYS A 305 1.07 8.94 -17.14
N SER A 306 0.87 7.74 -16.64
CA SER A 306 0.96 7.42 -15.21
C SER A 306 2.41 7.24 -14.73
N ALA A 307 3.36 7.03 -15.65
CA ALA A 307 4.80 6.98 -15.35
C ALA A 307 5.43 8.38 -15.19
N ASP A 308 4.67 9.45 -15.40
CA ASP A 308 5.13 10.82 -15.18
C ASP A 308 4.99 11.14 -13.69
N ILE A 309 6.11 11.30 -12.99
CA ILE A 309 6.15 11.66 -11.57
C ILE A 309 6.11 13.18 -11.41
N THR A 310 5.56 13.64 -10.30
CA THR A 310 5.65 15.04 -9.88
C THR A 310 6.73 15.14 -8.83
N LEU A 311 7.83 15.81 -9.16
CA LEU A 311 8.89 16.05 -8.18
C LEU A 311 8.39 17.00 -7.10
N PRO A 312 8.66 16.73 -5.82
CA PRO A 312 8.30 17.61 -4.73
C PRO A 312 9.08 18.92 -4.81
N THR A 313 8.42 20.00 -4.45
CA THR A 313 9.05 21.27 -4.15
C THR A 313 9.67 21.22 -2.72
N PRO A 314 10.56 22.15 -2.33
CA PRO A 314 11.06 22.20 -0.96
C PRO A 314 9.94 22.26 0.09
N GLU A 315 8.85 22.99 -0.18
CA GLU A 315 7.71 23.10 0.71
C GLU A 315 6.95 21.76 0.85
N THR A 316 6.69 21.06 -0.24
CA THR A 316 5.98 19.78 -0.21
C THR A 316 6.85 18.66 0.36
N GLU A 317 8.17 18.73 0.15
CA GLU A 317 9.11 17.80 0.77
C GLU A 317 9.18 17.99 2.28
N GLU A 318 9.18 19.24 2.78
CA GLU A 318 9.14 19.52 4.22
C GLU A 318 7.87 18.95 4.86
N LEU A 319 6.70 19.13 4.23
CA LEU A 319 5.46 18.51 4.69
C LEU A 319 5.58 16.99 4.76
N TYR A 320 6.16 16.37 3.73
CA TYR A 320 6.36 14.94 3.67
C TYR A 320 7.28 14.43 4.80
N ILE A 321 8.47 15.04 4.96
CA ILE A 321 9.42 14.63 6.01
C ILE A 321 8.82 14.81 7.42
N HIS A 322 8.08 15.91 7.64
CA HIS A 322 7.39 16.11 8.91
C HIS A 322 6.36 15.00 9.17
N SER A 323 5.61 14.60 8.15
CA SER A 323 4.62 13.52 8.31
C SER A 323 5.25 12.15 8.54
N VAL A 324 6.36 11.83 7.86
CA VAL A 324 7.12 10.58 8.11
C VAL A 324 7.61 10.54 9.55
N ASN A 325 8.23 11.61 10.05
CA ASN A 325 8.70 11.66 11.43
C ASN A 325 7.55 11.47 12.42
N LYS A 326 6.40 12.14 12.21
CA LYS A 326 5.21 11.96 13.04
C LYS A 326 4.69 10.52 13.01
N THR A 327 4.63 9.91 11.84
CA THR A 327 4.23 8.52 11.65
C THR A 327 5.11 7.57 12.44
N VAL A 328 6.43 7.74 12.36
CA VAL A 328 7.40 6.91 13.09
C VAL A 328 7.23 7.07 14.61
N ASP A 329 7.00 8.28 15.08
CA ASP A 329 6.80 8.54 16.52
C ASP A 329 5.51 7.85 17.02
N VAL A 330 4.39 7.98 16.29
CA VAL A 330 3.11 7.30 16.61
C VAL A 330 3.27 5.79 16.54
N PHE A 331 3.97 5.27 15.53
CA PHE A 331 4.21 3.85 15.40
C PHE A 331 5.03 3.30 16.58
N ARG A 332 6.11 3.98 16.97
CA ARG A 332 6.92 3.62 18.14
C ARG A 332 6.12 3.63 19.43
N GLU A 333 5.20 4.58 19.58
CA GLU A 333 4.29 4.62 20.74
C GLU A 333 3.36 3.38 20.78
N LYS A 334 2.75 3.01 19.64
CA LYS A 334 1.90 1.82 19.55
C LYS A 334 2.68 0.53 19.79
N LEU A 335 3.90 0.41 19.28
CA LEU A 335 4.79 -0.72 19.58
C LEU A 335 5.15 -0.81 21.09
N ALA A 336 5.34 0.33 21.74
CA ALA A 336 5.57 0.36 23.18
C ALA A 336 4.32 -0.09 23.99
N GLN A 337 3.11 0.25 23.53
CA GLN A 337 1.86 -0.22 24.11
C GLN A 337 1.71 -1.75 23.97
N LEU A 338 2.04 -2.31 22.80
CA LEU A 338 2.06 -3.77 22.56
C LEU A 338 3.05 -4.51 23.48
N ARG A 339 4.19 -3.89 23.78
CA ARG A 339 5.18 -4.42 24.72
C ARG A 339 4.72 -4.34 26.18
N GLY A 340 3.71 -3.54 26.47
CA GLY A 340 3.16 -3.36 27.82
C GLY A 340 2.44 -4.61 28.36
N LYS A 341 2.03 -4.55 29.63
CA LYS A 341 1.40 -5.69 30.32
C LYS A 341 0.13 -6.23 29.65
N SER A 342 -0.64 -5.39 28.97
CA SER A 342 -1.85 -5.81 28.26
C SER A 342 -1.55 -6.57 26.96
N GLY A 343 -0.42 -6.27 26.32
CA GLY A 343 -0.09 -6.78 24.98
C GLY A 343 -1.11 -6.41 23.90
N ARG A 344 -1.93 -5.39 24.15
CA ARG A 344 -3.02 -4.94 23.28
C ARG A 344 -2.93 -3.45 23.02
N ILE A 345 -3.44 -3.06 21.86
CA ILE A 345 -3.63 -1.65 21.48
C ILE A 345 -5.10 -1.44 21.14
N ASP A 346 -5.52 -0.19 21.22
CA ASP A 346 -6.83 0.27 20.76
C ASP A 346 -6.61 1.20 19.57
N LEU A 347 -7.16 0.82 18.41
CA LEU A 347 -7.07 1.53 17.17
C LEU A 347 -8.45 2.04 16.75
N ALA A 348 -8.56 3.33 16.51
CA ALA A 348 -9.78 3.88 15.96
C ALA A 348 -10.03 3.37 14.54
N ASN A 349 -11.29 3.19 14.15
CA ASN A 349 -11.66 2.97 12.76
C ASN A 349 -11.63 4.31 12.02
N ARG A 350 -10.64 4.49 11.16
CA ARG A 350 -10.39 5.72 10.42
C ARG A 350 -10.47 5.48 8.92
N ASP A 351 -10.88 6.50 8.21
CA ASP A 351 -10.68 6.63 6.79
C ASP A 351 -9.19 6.93 6.54
N CYS A 352 -8.50 6.02 5.88
CA CYS A 352 -7.06 6.13 5.67
C CYS A 352 -6.66 7.28 4.75
N ASP A 353 -7.53 7.72 3.83
CA ASP A 353 -7.21 8.82 2.90
C ASP A 353 -7.29 10.21 3.56
N THR A 354 -8.07 10.36 4.61
CA THR A 354 -8.22 11.64 5.32
C THR A 354 -7.65 11.63 6.73
N GLY A 355 -7.40 10.45 7.29
CA GLY A 355 -7.01 10.27 8.69
C GLY A 355 -8.12 10.53 9.69
N HIS A 356 -9.33 10.85 9.25
CA HIS A 356 -10.48 11.13 10.12
C HIS A 356 -11.19 9.83 10.55
N PRO A 357 -11.92 9.84 11.68
CA PRO A 357 -12.81 8.74 12.01
C PRO A 357 -13.81 8.49 10.90
N THR A 358 -13.98 7.24 10.49
CA THR A 358 -14.92 6.88 9.42
C THR A 358 -16.35 7.18 9.84
N LYS A 359 -17.00 8.09 9.11
CA LYS A 359 -18.38 8.49 9.33
C LYS A 359 -19.14 8.58 8.03
N PRO A 360 -20.47 8.37 8.08
CA PRO A 360 -21.30 8.44 6.90
C PRO A 360 -21.35 9.86 6.32
N SER A 361 -21.29 9.97 4.99
CA SER A 361 -21.32 11.22 4.21
C SER A 361 -20.12 12.15 4.39
N GLU A 362 -19.04 11.71 5.05
CA GLU A 362 -17.81 12.48 5.16
C GLU A 362 -16.82 12.14 4.05
N TYR A 363 -16.78 10.85 3.62
CA TYR A 363 -15.89 10.40 2.54
C TYR A 363 -16.60 9.41 1.60
N LYS A 364 -16.63 9.72 0.30
CA LYS A 364 -17.40 8.99 -0.72
C LYS A 364 -16.99 7.53 -0.86
N LEU A 365 -15.67 7.25 -0.82
CA LEU A 365 -15.18 5.88 -0.94
C LEU A 365 -15.56 5.05 0.29
N ALA A 366 -15.61 5.64 1.48
CA ALA A 366 -16.10 4.97 2.67
C ALA A 366 -17.60 4.62 2.53
N ASP A 367 -18.44 5.59 2.12
CA ASP A 367 -19.87 5.37 1.89
C ASP A 367 -20.12 4.25 0.85
N ALA A 368 -19.40 4.28 -0.28
CA ALA A 368 -19.52 3.29 -1.33
C ALA A 368 -19.05 1.90 -0.87
N THR A 369 -18.00 1.84 -0.04
CA THR A 369 -17.45 0.59 0.47
C THR A 369 -18.38 -0.05 1.49
N TYR A 370 -18.95 0.73 2.43
CA TYR A 370 -19.97 0.23 3.34
C TYR A 370 -21.21 -0.28 2.62
N ALA A 371 -21.67 0.43 1.59
CA ALA A 371 -22.82 0.01 0.78
C ALA A 371 -22.55 -1.36 0.12
N LYS A 372 -21.39 -1.49 -0.51
CA LYS A 372 -20.99 -2.73 -1.16
C LYS A 372 -20.83 -3.89 -0.17
N LEU A 373 -20.21 -3.64 0.98
CA LEU A 373 -20.08 -4.65 2.05
C LEU A 373 -21.46 -5.19 2.46
N VAL A 374 -22.41 -4.30 2.75
CA VAL A 374 -23.75 -4.73 3.20
C VAL A 374 -24.48 -5.52 2.12
N GLU A 375 -24.33 -5.14 0.83
CA GLU A 375 -24.88 -5.91 -0.28
C GLU A 375 -24.25 -7.31 -0.40
N GLN A 376 -22.93 -7.42 -0.24
CA GLN A 376 -22.22 -8.71 -0.25
C GLN A 376 -22.64 -9.60 0.91
N LEU A 377 -22.75 -9.03 2.12
CA LEU A 377 -23.23 -9.75 3.30
C LEU A 377 -24.66 -10.27 3.10
N ALA A 378 -25.54 -9.46 2.51
CA ALA A 378 -26.90 -9.88 2.17
C ALA A 378 -26.90 -11.01 1.12
N GLY A 379 -26.03 -10.92 0.11
CA GLY A 379 -25.83 -11.98 -0.89
C GLY A 379 -25.40 -13.30 -0.27
N ASN A 380 -24.56 -13.28 0.75
CA ASN A 380 -24.11 -14.43 1.53
C ASN A 380 -25.08 -14.78 2.68
N LYS A 381 -26.29 -14.18 2.71
CA LYS A 381 -27.32 -14.40 3.73
C LYS A 381 -26.79 -14.14 5.17
N PHE A 382 -25.86 -13.23 5.30
CA PHE A 382 -25.24 -12.80 6.56
C PHE A 382 -24.59 -13.93 7.39
N GLN A 383 -24.18 -15.03 6.77
CA GLN A 383 -23.73 -16.25 7.46
C GLN A 383 -22.54 -16.07 8.40
N LEU A 384 -21.68 -15.09 8.10
CA LEU A 384 -20.42 -14.84 8.84
C LEU A 384 -20.44 -13.51 9.59
N VAL A 385 -21.61 -12.89 9.73
CA VAL A 385 -21.72 -11.59 10.44
C VAL A 385 -21.54 -11.82 11.94
N THR A 386 -20.56 -11.11 12.51
CA THR A 386 -20.33 -11.08 13.95
C THR A 386 -21.18 -9.98 14.60
N PRO A 387 -21.46 -10.07 15.94
CA PRO A 387 -22.15 -9.00 16.66
C PRO A 387 -21.47 -7.63 16.51
N GLU A 388 -20.13 -7.60 16.52
CA GLU A 388 -19.33 -6.38 16.39
C GLU A 388 -19.47 -5.77 15.00
N LEU A 389 -19.45 -6.60 13.94
CA LEU A 389 -19.66 -6.14 12.56
C LEU A 389 -21.08 -5.59 12.40
N GLN A 390 -22.09 -6.30 12.90
CA GLN A 390 -23.47 -5.83 12.90
C GLN A 390 -23.59 -4.48 13.60
N ALA A 391 -23.04 -4.36 14.80
CA ALA A 391 -23.08 -3.12 15.57
C ALA A 391 -22.39 -1.96 14.84
N ASN A 392 -21.24 -2.21 14.21
CA ASN A 392 -20.52 -1.20 13.42
C ASN A 392 -21.34 -0.71 12.23
N ILE A 393 -21.89 -1.63 11.43
CA ILE A 393 -22.73 -1.27 10.27
C ILE A 393 -23.99 -0.52 10.73
N MET A 394 -24.62 -0.97 11.80
CA MET A 394 -25.81 -0.30 12.36
C MET A 394 -25.47 1.10 12.89
N ALA A 395 -24.29 1.29 13.49
CA ALA A 395 -23.83 2.60 13.92
C ALA A 395 -23.54 3.53 12.71
N PHE A 396 -22.94 2.97 11.64
CA PHE A 396 -22.64 3.74 10.44
C PHE A 396 -23.90 4.25 9.74
N TYR A 397 -24.93 3.39 9.58
CA TYR A 397 -26.17 3.81 8.92
C TYR A 397 -27.15 4.53 9.84
N GLY A 398 -27.00 4.39 11.16
CA GLY A 398 -27.92 4.98 12.15
C GLY A 398 -29.33 4.39 12.13
N SER A 399 -30.17 4.82 13.11
CA SER A 399 -31.59 4.39 13.16
C SER A 399 -32.47 5.16 12.20
N ASP A 400 -32.10 6.40 11.82
CA ASP A 400 -33.01 7.37 11.18
C ASP A 400 -32.45 7.98 9.89
N ARG A 401 -31.44 7.36 9.29
CA ARG A 401 -30.89 7.88 8.03
C ARG A 401 -31.82 7.57 6.86
N HIS A 402 -32.58 8.56 6.42
CA HIS A 402 -33.55 8.45 5.34
C HIS A 402 -33.03 8.92 3.98
N SER A 403 -31.88 9.58 3.93
CA SER A 403 -31.30 10.12 2.70
C SER A 403 -30.07 9.37 2.25
N PRO A 404 -29.91 9.12 0.93
CA PRO A 404 -28.71 8.52 0.41
C PRO A 404 -27.49 9.43 0.62
N PRO A 405 -26.26 8.88 0.64
CA PRO A 405 -25.04 9.64 0.43
C PRO A 405 -25.11 10.46 -0.86
N ALA A 406 -24.38 11.59 -0.92
CA ALA A 406 -24.51 12.58 -1.99
C ALA A 406 -24.37 12.02 -3.42
N ASP A 407 -23.58 10.96 -3.60
CA ASP A 407 -23.27 10.36 -4.90
C ASP A 407 -23.92 9.00 -5.14
N MET A 408 -24.82 8.57 -4.26
CA MET A 408 -25.53 7.29 -4.39
C MET A 408 -26.90 7.49 -5.04
N SER A 409 -27.20 6.70 -6.07
CA SER A 409 -28.52 6.72 -6.71
C SER A 409 -29.61 6.24 -5.76
N ALA A 410 -30.86 6.65 -6.00
CA ALA A 410 -32.01 6.20 -5.21
C ALA A 410 -32.25 4.69 -5.31
N GLU A 411 -31.84 4.05 -6.41
CA GLU A 411 -31.94 2.61 -6.58
C GLU A 411 -30.90 1.86 -5.74
N GLU A 412 -29.65 2.28 -5.79
CA GLU A 412 -28.56 1.74 -4.94
C GLU A 412 -28.91 1.91 -3.46
N TRP A 413 -29.39 3.09 -3.09
CA TRP A 413 -29.80 3.34 -1.71
C TRP A 413 -30.92 2.39 -1.24
N ARG A 414 -31.90 2.11 -2.07
CA ARG A 414 -32.95 1.12 -1.72
C ARG A 414 -32.39 -0.28 -1.50
N LYS A 415 -31.41 -0.70 -2.29
CA LYS A 415 -30.73 -2.01 -2.09
C LYS A 415 -30.00 -2.03 -0.75
N VAL A 416 -29.25 -0.96 -0.45
CA VAL A 416 -28.53 -0.81 0.83
C VAL A 416 -29.52 -0.84 2.00
N GLN A 417 -30.62 -0.07 1.94
CA GLN A 417 -31.63 -0.05 3.00
C GLN A 417 -32.27 -1.43 3.22
N THR A 418 -32.53 -2.16 2.14
CA THR A 418 -33.07 -3.52 2.23
C THR A 418 -32.10 -4.46 2.91
N ALA A 419 -30.82 -4.40 2.55
CA ALA A 419 -29.77 -5.20 3.14
C ALA A 419 -29.52 -4.83 4.63
N VAL A 420 -29.50 -3.54 4.98
CA VAL A 420 -29.40 -3.06 6.38
C VAL A 420 -30.63 -3.51 7.18
N GLY A 421 -31.83 -3.49 6.56
CA GLY A 421 -33.06 -4.00 7.19
C GLY A 421 -32.95 -5.50 7.52
N GLY A 422 -32.41 -6.30 6.59
CA GLY A 422 -32.13 -7.71 6.82
C GLY A 422 -31.12 -7.93 7.96
N LEU A 423 -30.03 -7.14 7.97
CA LEU A 423 -29.01 -7.20 9.01
C LEU A 423 -29.57 -6.86 10.39
N ARG A 424 -30.48 -5.87 10.47
CA ARG A 424 -31.12 -5.47 11.75
C ARG A 424 -31.97 -6.57 12.37
N GLY A 425 -32.57 -7.43 11.53
CA GLY A 425 -33.40 -8.57 11.98
C GLY A 425 -32.60 -9.79 12.44
N LEU A 426 -31.27 -9.77 12.33
CA LEU A 426 -30.44 -10.87 12.78
C LEU A 426 -30.24 -10.83 14.29
N HIS A 427 -30.30 -12.00 14.89
CA HIS A 427 -29.85 -12.25 16.27
C HIS A 427 -28.53 -13.03 16.19
N PRO A 428 -27.36 -12.37 16.12
CA PRO A 428 -26.08 -13.06 16.00
C PRO A 428 -25.89 -13.94 17.25
N GLY A 429 -25.82 -15.26 17.04
CA GLY A 429 -25.65 -16.23 18.14
C GLY A 429 -26.76 -17.26 18.29
N GLU A 430 -27.86 -17.17 17.51
CA GLU A 430 -28.81 -18.25 17.25
C GLU A 430 -28.46 -18.89 15.90
#